data_b570dcedc83c63a8eb4425448eccae8f
#
_entry.id   b570dcedc83c63a8eb4425448eccae8f
#
_cell.length_a   1.000
_cell.length_b   1.000
_cell.length_c   1.000
_cell.angle_alpha   90.00
_cell.angle_beta   90.00
_cell.angle_gamma   90.00
#
_symmetry.space_group_name_H-M   'P 1'
#
loop_
_entity.id
_entity.type
_entity.pdbx_description
1 polymer ?
#
loop_
_entity_poly.entity_id
_entity_poly.type
_entity_poly.pdbx_seq_one_letter_code
_entity_poly.pdbx_strand_id
1 'polypeptide(L)'
;MFYASTVAAEANNNDMTISRLYTTSTAALFAFIASVCIVATPVSSSKGVETQRTVNFATKTNAAACNRWVDSVYNSLTPRQRVAQLFFPKVVPTRGDVSRATLRSLVKDNEVGGLIFTEGFIDQYADMTDYAQAQARVPLLMTFDGEWGLRMRIPKTPRFPHNMALGAIHNGEALMYEYGREMARECRIMGIHVNFAPVADVNSNPNNPVISYRSFGEDPHKVASLVCAYSRGLEDGGVQAVAKHFPGHGDTSSDSHKTLPTLTRTKHQMEQVELVPFRRFIAEGHSGIMTAHLAVPAYDKSGTPASLSRTITTGLLRNTLGFDGLIYTDALGMKGATEAVANPCVAALRAGADVLLCPPNAAKDIDAVMAAINAGTISADEVETHCRRILRYKYYLGLANYKPIDHNRLSERINSVGAADLMRRLAEGAITVIRNEHEVLPLRHLRKKDIAIVSIGAEASNDFSNTCRRYAPVDFYTARAGSFSAADIKEICKHNTVIVGVFNDKGSSRQALSALSKAVKAKGTGKVSLVEVFFVNPYKMSRLKGGTLGHEQALVLAYDDTPELRRAAAERPVRCRE
;
A
#
# COMPACT_ATOMS: atom_id res chain seq x y z
N MET A 1 32.38 25.74 -34.15
CA MET A 1 33.22 26.85 -33.65
C MET A 1 33.33 26.64 -32.15
N PHE A 2 34.44 25.99 -31.74
CA PHE A 2 35.54 26.48 -30.92
C PHE A 2 35.09 27.01 -29.56
N TYR A 3 35.46 26.49 -28.37
CA TYR A 3 36.82 26.18 -27.91
C TYR A 3 36.79 25.08 -26.84
N ALA A 4 37.73 24.14 -26.96
CA ALA A 4 38.25 23.25 -25.90
C ALA A 4 39.50 23.91 -25.31
N SER A 5 39.79 23.68 -24.02
CA SER A 5 41.13 23.61 -23.43
C SER A 5 41.00 23.17 -21.98
N THR A 6 41.36 21.92 -21.67
CA THR A 6 42.67 21.44 -21.16
C THR A 6 43.26 22.28 -20.03
N VAL A 7 43.27 21.75 -18.79
CA VAL A 7 44.44 21.74 -17.93
C VAL A 7 44.45 20.40 -17.17
N ALA A 8 45.57 19.68 -17.35
CA ALA A 8 45.91 18.43 -16.68
C ALA A 8 46.88 18.69 -15.51
N ALA A 9 46.92 17.71 -14.61
CA ALA A 9 48.03 17.32 -13.74
C ALA A 9 48.43 18.26 -12.58
N GLU A 10 48.19 17.76 -11.35
CA GLU A 10 49.32 17.49 -10.44
C GLU A 10 48.88 16.44 -9.40
N ALA A 11 49.48 15.27 -9.52
CA ALA A 11 49.48 14.26 -8.49
C ALA A 11 50.63 14.56 -7.53
N ASN A 12 50.38 14.51 -6.21
CA ASN A 12 51.42 14.01 -5.30
C ASN A 12 50.88 13.62 -3.93
N ASN A 13 51.12 12.36 -3.62
CA ASN A 13 51.53 11.74 -2.36
C ASN A 13 51.00 12.32 -1.02
N ASN A 14 50.05 11.57 -0.43
CA ASN A 14 50.11 11.23 1.01
C ASN A 14 49.19 10.02 1.29
N ASP A 15 49.59 8.87 0.70
CA ASP A 15 49.07 7.56 1.08
C ASP A 15 50.21 6.86 1.86
N MET A 16 50.16 6.91 3.15
CA MET A 16 50.80 6.01 4.14
C MET A 16 50.71 6.61 5.54
N THR A 17 49.66 6.26 6.27
CA THR A 17 49.67 6.14 7.75
C THR A 17 48.25 5.98 8.33
N ILE A 18 47.45 4.99 7.91
CA ILE A 18 46.33 4.47 8.69
C ILE A 18 46.13 2.96 8.37
N SER A 19 47.18 2.16 8.47
CA SER A 19 47.04 0.70 8.39
C SER A 19 47.84 -0.08 9.45
N ARG A 20 48.09 0.54 10.61
CA ARG A 20 48.82 -0.11 11.73
C ARG A 20 48.21 0.15 13.09
N LEU A 21 46.86 0.06 13.25
CA LEU A 21 46.23 0.14 14.59
C LEU A 21 45.02 -0.81 14.79
N TYR A 22 44.88 -1.84 13.95
CA TYR A 22 43.82 -2.83 14.13
C TYR A 22 44.30 -4.29 14.04
N THR A 23 45.48 -4.62 14.60
CA THR A 23 45.98 -6.02 14.65
C THR A 23 46.53 -6.48 15.98
N THR A 24 46.08 -5.91 17.13
CA THR A 24 46.51 -6.40 18.44
C THR A 24 45.42 -6.39 19.51
N SER A 25 44.20 -6.87 19.20
CA SER A 25 43.15 -7.06 20.22
C SER A 25 42.20 -8.24 19.98
N THR A 26 42.51 -9.18 19.09
CA THR A 26 41.67 -10.38 18.85
C THR A 26 42.34 -11.71 19.17
N ALA A 27 43.50 -11.72 19.85
CA ALA A 27 44.19 -12.96 20.22
C ALA A 27 44.08 -13.38 21.69
N ALA A 28 43.32 -12.66 22.53
CA ALA A 28 43.19 -12.96 23.96
C ALA A 28 41.80 -13.43 24.42
N LEU A 29 40.85 -13.74 23.53
CA LEU A 29 39.50 -14.18 23.90
C LEU A 29 39.15 -15.60 23.40
N PHE A 30 40.11 -16.39 22.94
CA PHE A 30 39.88 -17.78 22.47
C PHE A 30 40.53 -18.88 23.33
N ALA A 31 40.95 -18.61 24.56
CA ALA A 31 41.63 -19.59 25.41
C ALA A 31 40.89 -19.95 26.71
N PHE A 32 39.57 -19.76 26.82
CA PHE A 32 38.84 -20.15 28.04
C PHE A 32 37.47 -20.84 27.85
N ILE A 33 37.25 -21.53 26.74
CA ILE A 33 36.07 -22.39 26.55
C ILE A 33 36.50 -23.72 25.93
N ALA A 34 37.16 -24.56 26.71
CA ALA A 34 37.34 -25.99 26.42
C ALA A 34 37.39 -26.78 27.72
N SER A 35 36.27 -27.06 28.33
CA SER A 35 36.01 -28.19 29.21
C SER A 35 34.61 -28.05 29.88
N VAL A 36 33.56 -28.26 29.09
CA VAL A 36 32.30 -28.78 29.65
C VAL A 36 31.83 -29.86 28.70
N CYS A 37 31.96 -31.11 29.11
CA CYS A 37 31.31 -32.24 28.45
C CYS A 37 29.81 -32.10 28.55
N ILE A 38 29.17 -31.71 27.47
CA ILE A 38 27.72 -31.79 27.33
C ILE A 38 27.42 -33.16 26.71
N VAL A 39 26.80 -34.02 27.51
CA VAL A 39 26.14 -35.24 27.04
C VAL A 39 25.07 -34.83 26.04
N ALA A 40 25.29 -35.16 24.78
CA ALA A 40 24.32 -34.93 23.72
C ALA A 40 23.13 -35.89 23.93
N THR A 41 22.06 -35.41 24.51
CA THR A 41 20.75 -36.03 24.33
C THR A 41 20.31 -35.78 22.88
N PRO A 42 19.75 -36.77 22.16
CA PRO A 42 19.28 -36.53 20.80
C PRO A 42 18.16 -35.51 20.86
N VAL A 43 18.41 -34.33 20.25
CA VAL A 43 17.37 -33.34 19.99
C VAL A 43 16.38 -34.01 19.04
N SER A 44 15.22 -34.37 19.61
CA SER A 44 14.04 -34.75 18.86
C SER A 44 13.86 -33.72 17.72
N SER A 45 13.84 -34.20 16.45
CA SER A 45 13.56 -33.40 15.28
C SER A 45 12.35 -32.52 15.57
N SER A 46 12.56 -31.19 15.61
CA SER A 46 11.48 -30.25 15.64
C SER A 46 10.59 -30.58 14.44
N LYS A 47 9.40 -31.13 14.72
CA LYS A 47 8.32 -31.19 13.73
C LYS A 47 8.22 -29.78 13.16
N GLY A 48 8.48 -29.67 11.84
CA GLY A 48 8.33 -28.41 11.15
C GLY A 48 6.98 -27.81 11.55
N VAL A 49 6.99 -26.54 11.86
CA VAL A 49 5.76 -25.77 12.02
C VAL A 49 5.00 -25.99 10.73
N GLU A 50 4.01 -26.86 10.74
CA GLU A 50 3.06 -27.04 9.66
C GLU A 50 2.40 -25.66 9.53
N THR A 51 2.85 -24.88 8.55
CA THR A 51 2.19 -23.63 8.19
C THR A 51 0.76 -24.01 7.92
N GLN A 52 -0.16 -23.64 8.82
CA GLN A 52 -1.58 -23.84 8.62
C GLN A 52 -1.90 -23.24 7.25
N ARG A 53 -2.18 -24.10 6.27
CA ARG A 53 -2.60 -23.68 4.94
C ARG A 53 -3.79 -22.77 5.13
N THR A 54 -3.63 -21.51 4.76
CA THR A 54 -4.74 -20.55 4.74
C THR A 54 -5.84 -21.18 3.92
N VAL A 55 -7.04 -21.27 4.50
CA VAL A 55 -8.19 -21.85 3.82
C VAL A 55 -8.57 -20.88 2.72
N ASN A 56 -8.14 -21.15 1.48
CA ASN A 56 -8.51 -20.34 0.34
C ASN A 56 -10.02 -20.55 0.01
N PHE A 57 -10.59 -19.71 -0.85
CA PHE A 57 -12.01 -19.78 -1.21
C PHE A 57 -12.42 -21.16 -1.74
N ALA A 58 -11.54 -21.85 -2.46
CA ALA A 58 -11.80 -23.17 -3.02
C ALA A 58 -12.02 -24.23 -1.93
N THR A 59 -11.27 -24.18 -0.82
CA THR A 59 -11.40 -25.16 0.27
C THR A 59 -12.65 -24.95 1.11
N LYS A 60 -13.20 -23.72 1.13
CA LYS A 60 -14.46 -23.38 1.83
C LYS A 60 -15.71 -23.71 1.00
N THR A 61 -15.56 -24.18 -0.24
CA THR A 61 -16.65 -24.28 -1.20
C THR A 61 -16.89 -25.73 -1.61
N ASN A 62 -18.16 -26.11 -1.82
CA ASN A 62 -18.49 -27.39 -2.40
C ASN A 62 -18.06 -27.43 -3.89
N ALA A 63 -16.98 -28.13 -4.17
CA ALA A 63 -16.38 -28.20 -5.51
C ALA A 63 -17.34 -28.72 -6.59
N ALA A 64 -18.16 -29.73 -6.26
CA ALA A 64 -19.12 -30.30 -7.21
C ALA A 64 -20.23 -29.31 -7.56
N ALA A 65 -20.74 -28.56 -6.58
CA ALA A 65 -21.73 -27.50 -6.80
C ALA A 65 -21.15 -26.33 -7.59
N CYS A 66 -19.92 -25.92 -7.27
CA CYS A 66 -19.19 -24.91 -8.01
C CYS A 66 -19.03 -25.31 -9.49
N ASN A 67 -18.53 -26.52 -9.76
CA ASN A 67 -18.32 -26.99 -11.12
C ASN A 67 -19.63 -27.04 -11.91
N ARG A 68 -20.72 -27.56 -11.33
CA ARG A 68 -22.04 -27.55 -11.99
C ARG A 68 -22.52 -26.15 -12.36
N TRP A 69 -22.35 -25.18 -11.45
CA TRP A 69 -22.74 -23.80 -11.74
C TRP A 69 -21.86 -23.17 -12.82
N VAL A 70 -20.55 -23.38 -12.77
CA VAL A 70 -19.59 -22.90 -13.78
C VAL A 70 -19.92 -23.49 -15.16
N ASP A 71 -20.17 -24.80 -15.24
CA ASP A 71 -20.51 -25.46 -16.48
C ASP A 71 -21.84 -24.94 -17.06
N SER A 72 -22.86 -24.80 -16.22
CA SER A 72 -24.16 -24.27 -16.60
C SER A 72 -24.04 -22.86 -17.18
N VAL A 73 -23.33 -21.94 -16.47
CA VAL A 73 -23.16 -20.58 -16.94
C VAL A 73 -22.30 -20.53 -18.20
N TYR A 74 -21.13 -21.19 -18.22
CA TYR A 74 -20.21 -21.18 -19.36
C TYR A 74 -20.89 -21.68 -20.63
N ASN A 75 -21.64 -22.81 -20.57
CA ASN A 75 -22.32 -23.39 -21.70
C ASN A 75 -23.50 -22.54 -22.22
N SER A 76 -24.05 -21.66 -21.36
CA SER A 76 -25.11 -20.72 -21.76
C SER A 76 -24.58 -19.50 -22.51
N LEU A 77 -23.26 -19.26 -22.51
CA LEU A 77 -22.62 -18.07 -23.09
C LEU A 77 -22.16 -18.33 -24.53
N THR A 78 -22.40 -17.38 -25.41
CA THR A 78 -21.80 -17.33 -26.76
C THR A 78 -20.27 -17.08 -26.65
N PRO A 79 -19.49 -17.39 -27.71
CA PRO A 79 -18.05 -17.09 -27.72
C PRO A 79 -17.72 -15.65 -27.36
N ARG A 80 -18.45 -14.65 -27.89
CA ARG A 80 -18.26 -13.24 -27.59
C ARG A 80 -18.55 -12.92 -26.10
N GLN A 81 -19.60 -13.51 -25.55
CA GLN A 81 -19.94 -13.35 -24.13
C GLN A 81 -18.89 -13.97 -23.22
N ARG A 82 -18.29 -15.11 -23.58
CA ARG A 82 -17.17 -15.71 -22.84
C ARG A 82 -15.96 -14.78 -22.80
N VAL A 83 -15.61 -14.16 -23.92
CA VAL A 83 -14.56 -13.13 -23.99
C VAL A 83 -14.92 -11.93 -23.13
N ALA A 84 -16.15 -11.43 -23.20
CA ALA A 84 -16.60 -10.27 -22.46
C ALA A 84 -16.50 -10.46 -20.93
N GLN A 85 -16.60 -11.71 -20.42
CA GLN A 85 -16.41 -11.99 -18.99
C GLN A 85 -15.02 -11.66 -18.47
N LEU A 86 -14.01 -11.51 -19.34
CA LEU A 86 -12.64 -11.16 -18.98
C LEU A 86 -12.44 -9.64 -18.79
N PHE A 87 -13.39 -8.81 -19.22
CA PHE A 87 -13.28 -7.35 -19.26
C PHE A 87 -13.92 -6.70 -18.05
N PHE A 88 -13.13 -5.83 -17.38
CA PHE A 88 -13.54 -5.09 -16.18
C PHE A 88 -13.33 -3.58 -16.42
N PRO A 89 -14.23 -2.91 -17.14
CA PRO A 89 -14.12 -1.49 -17.44
C PRO A 89 -14.33 -0.61 -16.21
N LYS A 90 -13.73 0.57 -16.29
CA LYS A 90 -13.84 1.62 -15.28
C LYS A 90 -15.12 2.43 -15.49
N VAL A 91 -15.83 2.71 -14.40
CA VAL A 91 -17.00 3.60 -14.38
C VAL A 91 -16.91 4.54 -13.19
N VAL A 92 -17.33 5.79 -13.39
CA VAL A 92 -17.60 6.74 -12.29
C VAL A 92 -19.08 6.63 -11.94
N PRO A 93 -19.46 6.09 -10.78
CA PRO A 93 -20.84 5.88 -10.41
C PRO A 93 -21.49 7.20 -9.98
N THR A 94 -22.12 7.90 -10.91
CA THR A 94 -22.92 9.10 -10.62
C THR A 94 -24.40 8.80 -10.79
N ARG A 95 -25.27 9.54 -10.06
CA ARG A 95 -26.71 9.46 -10.31
C ARG A 95 -27.01 10.22 -11.60
N GLY A 96 -27.78 9.62 -12.48
CA GLY A 96 -28.24 10.25 -13.71
C GLY A 96 -28.20 9.35 -14.94
N ASP A 97 -28.81 9.83 -16.01
CA ASP A 97 -29.03 9.03 -17.23
C ASP A 97 -27.73 8.66 -17.95
N VAL A 98 -26.72 9.52 -17.91
CA VAL A 98 -25.42 9.27 -18.58
C VAL A 98 -24.72 8.06 -17.95
N SER A 99 -24.65 7.97 -16.62
CA SER A 99 -24.05 6.82 -15.94
C SER A 99 -24.86 5.54 -16.14
N ARG A 100 -26.19 5.63 -16.11
CA ARG A 100 -27.08 4.49 -16.39
C ARG A 100 -26.95 4.02 -17.83
N ALA A 101 -26.88 4.92 -18.81
CA ALA A 101 -26.66 4.58 -20.21
C ALA A 101 -25.29 3.88 -20.40
N THR A 102 -24.24 4.38 -19.77
CA THR A 102 -22.91 3.76 -19.78
C THR A 102 -22.95 2.36 -19.19
N LEU A 103 -23.54 2.19 -18.00
CA LEU A 103 -23.66 0.89 -17.35
C LEU A 103 -24.50 -0.08 -18.19
N ARG A 104 -25.61 0.38 -18.79
CA ARG A 104 -26.42 -0.43 -19.69
C ARG A 104 -25.59 -0.93 -20.88
N SER A 105 -24.85 -0.03 -21.52
CA SER A 105 -23.99 -0.39 -22.66
C SER A 105 -22.94 -1.43 -22.28
N LEU A 106 -22.25 -1.27 -21.14
CA LEU A 106 -21.22 -2.19 -20.69
C LEU A 106 -21.82 -3.53 -20.23
N VAL A 107 -22.89 -3.50 -19.47
CA VAL A 107 -23.40 -4.66 -18.75
C VAL A 107 -24.43 -5.44 -19.56
N LYS A 108 -25.39 -4.74 -20.22
CA LYS A 108 -26.46 -5.38 -20.99
C LYS A 108 -26.05 -5.65 -22.43
N ASP A 109 -25.40 -4.67 -23.09
CA ASP A 109 -25.11 -4.79 -24.52
C ASP A 109 -23.76 -5.50 -24.77
N ASN A 110 -22.75 -5.30 -23.90
CA ASN A 110 -21.44 -5.94 -24.02
C ASN A 110 -21.21 -7.11 -23.05
N GLU A 111 -22.03 -7.28 -22.03
CA GLU A 111 -22.01 -8.39 -21.06
C GLU A 111 -20.66 -8.60 -20.37
N VAL A 112 -20.00 -7.49 -19.94
CA VAL A 112 -18.70 -7.54 -19.27
C VAL A 112 -18.74 -8.35 -17.96
N GLY A 113 -17.59 -8.92 -17.56
CA GLY A 113 -17.50 -9.82 -16.40
C GLY A 113 -17.52 -9.12 -15.06
N GLY A 114 -17.10 -7.86 -15.00
CA GLY A 114 -17.05 -7.06 -13.78
C GLY A 114 -16.86 -5.59 -14.07
N LEU A 115 -16.84 -4.78 -13.01
CA LEU A 115 -16.65 -3.33 -13.08
C LEU A 115 -15.71 -2.86 -11.98
N ILE A 116 -14.95 -1.79 -12.25
CA ILE A 116 -14.31 -1.01 -11.21
C ILE A 116 -14.98 0.36 -11.13
N PHE A 117 -15.48 0.72 -9.95
CA PHE A 117 -15.95 2.06 -9.66
C PHE A 117 -14.83 2.86 -8.99
N THR A 118 -14.56 4.08 -9.47
CA THR A 118 -13.37 4.82 -9.08
C THR A 118 -13.64 6.00 -8.16
N GLU A 119 -14.85 6.55 -8.18
CA GLU A 119 -15.24 7.72 -7.37
C GLU A 119 -16.75 7.67 -7.15
N GLY A 120 -17.24 8.37 -6.13
CA GLY A 120 -18.67 8.48 -5.87
C GLY A 120 -18.96 8.63 -4.39
N PHE A 121 -20.21 8.92 -4.06
CA PHE A 121 -20.72 8.91 -2.68
C PHE A 121 -21.32 7.54 -2.36
N ILE A 122 -21.45 7.24 -1.06
CA ILE A 122 -21.96 5.94 -0.56
C ILE A 122 -23.25 5.53 -1.28
N ASP A 123 -24.25 6.40 -1.30
CA ASP A 123 -25.56 6.11 -1.91
C ASP A 123 -25.48 5.91 -3.43
N GLN A 124 -24.68 6.77 -4.12
CA GLN A 124 -24.52 6.67 -5.57
C GLN A 124 -23.83 5.36 -5.96
N TYR A 125 -22.81 4.98 -5.19
CA TYR A 125 -22.10 3.72 -5.41
C TYR A 125 -23.04 2.53 -5.24
N ALA A 126 -23.83 2.50 -4.17
CA ALA A 126 -24.78 1.42 -3.90
C ALA A 126 -25.89 1.36 -4.96
N ASP A 127 -26.55 2.50 -5.28
CA ASP A 127 -27.60 2.59 -6.29
C ASP A 127 -27.10 2.10 -7.67
N MET A 128 -25.89 2.50 -8.07
CA MET A 128 -25.32 2.14 -9.38
C MET A 128 -24.84 0.69 -9.41
N THR A 129 -24.39 0.15 -8.26
CA THR A 129 -24.08 -1.28 -8.15
C THR A 129 -25.32 -2.13 -8.35
N ASP A 130 -26.41 -1.84 -7.64
CA ASP A 130 -27.65 -2.59 -7.80
C ASP A 130 -28.26 -2.43 -9.20
N TYR A 131 -28.21 -1.21 -9.77
CA TYR A 131 -28.62 -0.98 -11.14
C TYR A 131 -27.82 -1.84 -12.14
N ALA A 132 -26.49 -1.88 -12.00
CA ALA A 132 -25.62 -2.68 -12.88
C ALA A 132 -25.90 -4.18 -12.72
N GLN A 133 -26.01 -4.66 -11.50
CA GLN A 133 -26.32 -6.07 -11.22
C GLN A 133 -27.68 -6.51 -11.77
N ALA A 134 -28.68 -5.63 -11.69
CA ALA A 134 -30.02 -5.91 -12.25
C ALA A 134 -30.05 -6.00 -13.78
N GLN A 135 -29.06 -5.40 -14.48
CA GLN A 135 -28.91 -5.51 -15.93
C GLN A 135 -28.06 -6.73 -16.35
N ALA A 136 -27.31 -7.31 -15.42
CA ALA A 136 -26.34 -8.35 -15.73
C ALA A 136 -26.98 -9.72 -15.93
N ARG A 137 -26.68 -10.40 -17.04
CA ARG A 137 -27.02 -11.79 -17.26
C ARG A 137 -26.26 -12.73 -16.34
N VAL A 138 -24.96 -12.50 -16.19
CA VAL A 138 -24.09 -13.17 -15.23
C VAL A 138 -23.70 -12.13 -14.19
N PRO A 139 -23.94 -12.35 -12.88
CA PRO A 139 -23.62 -11.36 -11.87
C PRO A 139 -22.18 -10.84 -11.97
N LEU A 140 -22.01 -9.53 -11.79
CA LEU A 140 -20.74 -8.83 -11.98
C LEU A 140 -19.82 -8.98 -10.77
N LEU A 141 -18.52 -9.19 -11.01
CA LEU A 141 -17.51 -8.93 -9.99
C LEU A 141 -17.33 -7.42 -9.85
N MET A 142 -17.79 -6.86 -8.74
CA MET A 142 -17.51 -5.46 -8.40
C MET A 142 -16.14 -5.37 -7.75
N THR A 143 -15.27 -4.56 -8.32
CA THR A 143 -13.88 -4.40 -7.87
C THR A 143 -13.62 -2.98 -7.39
N PHE A 144 -12.63 -2.80 -6.53
CA PHE A 144 -12.37 -1.53 -5.88
C PHE A 144 -10.88 -1.34 -5.55
N ASP A 145 -10.44 -0.10 -5.58
CA ASP A 145 -9.10 0.34 -5.18
C ASP A 145 -9.16 0.94 -3.77
N GLY A 146 -8.98 0.12 -2.75
CA GLY A 146 -9.10 0.51 -1.35
C GLY A 146 -7.85 0.24 -0.53
N GLU A 147 -6.69 0.81 -0.91
CA GLU A 147 -5.40 0.58 -0.23
C GLU A 147 -5.39 1.06 1.22
N TRP A 148 -6.09 2.17 1.52
CA TRP A 148 -6.27 2.72 2.88
C TRP A 148 -7.74 2.92 3.23
N GLY A 149 -8.58 1.96 2.82
CA GLY A 149 -10.01 1.96 3.09
C GLY A 149 -10.85 2.49 1.94
N LEU A 150 -12.17 2.42 2.11
CA LEU A 150 -13.12 2.98 1.14
C LEU A 150 -12.89 4.48 0.91
N ARG A 151 -12.33 5.18 1.89
CA ARG A 151 -12.03 6.61 1.84
C ARG A 151 -11.10 7.01 0.69
N MET A 152 -10.34 6.08 0.15
CA MET A 152 -9.52 6.33 -1.04
C MET A 152 -10.36 6.82 -2.22
N ARG A 153 -11.61 6.38 -2.33
CA ARG A 153 -12.52 6.67 -3.46
C ARG A 153 -13.87 7.22 -3.02
N ILE A 154 -14.33 6.90 -1.82
CA ILE A 154 -15.68 7.25 -1.32
C ILE A 154 -15.56 8.20 -0.14
N PRO A 155 -15.88 9.50 -0.30
CA PRO A 155 -15.87 10.47 0.80
C PRO A 155 -16.77 10.05 1.96
N LYS A 156 -16.45 10.52 3.17
CA LYS A 156 -17.22 10.28 4.41
C LYS A 156 -17.30 8.80 4.83
N THR A 157 -16.33 7.98 4.43
CA THR A 157 -16.09 6.65 4.97
C THR A 157 -14.87 6.66 5.89
N PRO A 158 -14.59 5.59 6.69
CA PRO A 158 -13.40 5.51 7.51
C PRO A 158 -12.12 5.69 6.69
N ARG A 159 -11.19 6.53 7.19
CA ARG A 159 -9.87 6.73 6.59
C ARG A 159 -8.82 6.06 7.46
N PHE A 160 -8.39 4.90 7.06
CA PHE A 160 -7.27 4.22 7.72
C PHE A 160 -5.93 4.91 7.40
N PRO A 161 -4.91 4.77 8.28
CA PRO A 161 -3.56 5.26 7.97
C PRO A 161 -2.99 4.63 6.71
N HIS A 162 -2.10 5.35 6.02
CA HIS A 162 -1.38 4.77 4.88
C HIS A 162 -0.50 3.59 5.30
N ASN A 163 -0.24 2.68 4.35
CA ASN A 163 0.47 1.43 4.62
C ASN A 163 1.85 1.64 5.28
N MET A 164 2.57 2.72 4.96
CA MET A 164 3.86 3.02 5.61
C MET A 164 3.72 3.26 7.12
N ALA A 165 2.64 3.91 7.57
CA ALA A 165 2.34 4.05 8.99
C ALA A 165 2.02 2.69 9.61
N LEU A 166 1.22 1.87 8.93
CA LEU A 166 0.87 0.51 9.36
C LEU A 166 2.10 -0.40 9.42
N GLY A 167 3.03 -0.21 8.47
CA GLY A 167 4.32 -0.90 8.45
C GLY A 167 5.23 -0.58 9.65
N ALA A 168 5.02 0.55 10.33
CA ALA A 168 5.77 0.90 11.53
C ALA A 168 5.30 0.16 12.80
N ILE A 169 4.12 -0.44 12.79
CA ILE A 169 3.56 -1.16 13.94
C ILE A 169 4.47 -2.35 14.29
N HIS A 170 4.88 -2.43 15.54
CA HIS A 170 5.64 -3.57 16.04
C HIS A 170 4.71 -4.77 16.22
N ASN A 171 5.09 -5.96 15.70
CA ASN A 171 4.27 -7.17 15.72
C ASN A 171 2.84 -6.90 15.21
N GLY A 172 2.75 -6.19 14.06
CA GLY A 172 1.49 -5.63 13.55
C GLY A 172 0.55 -6.64 12.87
N GLU A 173 0.94 -7.91 12.74
CA GLU A 173 0.21 -8.92 11.95
C GLU A 173 -1.23 -9.13 12.43
N ALA A 174 -1.44 -9.17 13.75
CA ALA A 174 -2.79 -9.32 14.33
C ALA A 174 -3.69 -8.13 13.99
N LEU A 175 -3.16 -6.89 14.11
CA LEU A 175 -3.90 -5.68 13.73
C LEU A 175 -4.13 -5.61 12.23
N MET A 176 -3.20 -6.09 11.41
CA MET A 176 -3.38 -6.17 9.95
C MET A 176 -4.46 -7.16 9.56
N TYR A 177 -4.54 -8.32 10.25
CA TYR A 177 -5.63 -9.25 10.04
C TYR A 177 -6.99 -8.62 10.41
N GLU A 178 -7.09 -7.96 11.56
CA GLU A 178 -8.31 -7.23 11.96
C GLU A 178 -8.67 -6.13 10.95
N TYR A 179 -7.68 -5.42 10.44
CA TYR A 179 -7.88 -4.41 9.39
C TYR A 179 -8.41 -5.04 8.10
N GLY A 180 -7.84 -6.16 7.67
CA GLY A 180 -8.37 -6.91 6.52
C GLY A 180 -9.82 -7.36 6.72
N ARG A 181 -10.17 -7.83 7.92
CA ARG A 181 -11.56 -8.20 8.30
C ARG A 181 -12.52 -7.02 8.22
N GLU A 182 -12.10 -5.86 8.73
CA GLU A 182 -12.91 -4.64 8.69
C GLU A 182 -13.11 -4.15 7.26
N MET A 183 -12.04 -4.16 6.44
CA MET A 183 -12.14 -3.82 5.02
C MET A 183 -13.09 -4.75 4.27
N ALA A 184 -13.06 -6.05 4.58
CA ALA A 184 -14.02 -6.99 3.99
C ALA A 184 -15.45 -6.66 4.39
N ARG A 185 -15.68 -6.30 5.66
CA ARG A 185 -17.02 -5.89 6.15
C ARG A 185 -17.53 -4.66 5.39
N GLU A 186 -16.70 -3.62 5.27
CA GLU A 186 -17.05 -2.39 4.55
C GLU A 186 -17.30 -2.67 3.06
N CYS A 187 -16.42 -3.43 2.41
CA CYS A 187 -16.58 -3.84 1.01
C CYS A 187 -17.88 -4.60 0.78
N ARG A 188 -18.20 -5.57 1.63
CA ARG A 188 -19.44 -6.35 1.49
C ARG A 188 -20.70 -5.52 1.67
N ILE A 189 -20.70 -4.54 2.59
CA ILE A 189 -21.81 -3.60 2.75
C ILE A 189 -22.05 -2.82 1.44
N MET A 190 -20.99 -2.50 0.71
CA MET A 190 -21.03 -1.76 -0.54
C MET A 190 -21.16 -2.65 -1.79
N GLY A 191 -21.37 -3.96 -1.63
CA GLY A 191 -21.44 -4.89 -2.75
C GLY A 191 -20.12 -5.08 -3.53
N ILE A 192 -18.98 -4.79 -2.91
CA ILE A 192 -17.64 -4.97 -3.46
C ILE A 192 -17.15 -6.38 -3.16
N HIS A 193 -16.69 -7.10 -4.18
CA HIS A 193 -16.27 -8.49 -4.12
C HIS A 193 -14.74 -8.64 -4.13
N VAL A 194 -14.03 -7.69 -4.75
CA VAL A 194 -12.57 -7.72 -4.93
C VAL A 194 -11.99 -6.37 -4.51
N ASN A 195 -11.00 -6.38 -3.63
CA ASN A 195 -10.23 -5.19 -3.31
C ASN A 195 -8.82 -5.29 -3.90
N PHE A 196 -8.42 -4.33 -4.73
CA PHE A 196 -7.06 -4.20 -5.27
C PHE A 196 -6.09 -3.69 -4.20
N ALA A 197 -5.99 -4.48 -3.15
CA ALA A 197 -5.09 -4.37 -2.01
C ALA A 197 -4.80 -5.78 -1.46
N PRO A 198 -3.66 -5.97 -0.81
CA PRO A 198 -2.67 -4.99 -0.38
C PRO A 198 -1.62 -4.62 -1.45
N VAL A 199 -0.94 -3.48 -1.24
CA VAL A 199 0.29 -3.16 -1.98
C VAL A 199 1.42 -4.02 -1.42
N ALA A 200 1.96 -4.90 -2.26
CA ALA A 200 3.03 -5.85 -1.92
C ALA A 200 4.43 -5.35 -2.36
N ASP A 201 4.48 -4.16 -2.96
CA ASP A 201 5.74 -3.53 -3.36
C ASP A 201 6.60 -3.20 -2.15
N VAL A 202 7.88 -3.59 -2.18
CA VAL A 202 8.89 -3.21 -1.19
C VAL A 202 9.52 -1.89 -1.61
N ASN A 203 9.36 -0.82 -0.82
CA ASN A 203 9.84 0.52 -1.20
C ASN A 203 11.35 0.66 -0.98
N SER A 204 12.15 -0.05 -1.76
CA SER A 204 13.62 -0.04 -1.67
C SER A 204 14.26 1.24 -2.22
N ASN A 205 13.51 2.06 -2.98
CA ASN A 205 13.95 3.36 -3.47
C ASN A 205 13.19 4.50 -2.74
N PRO A 206 13.84 5.29 -1.88
CA PRO A 206 13.20 6.39 -1.16
C PRO A 206 12.70 7.52 -2.07
N ASN A 207 13.19 7.59 -3.32
CA ASN A 207 12.77 8.55 -4.32
C ASN A 207 11.69 8.03 -5.27
N ASN A 208 11.13 6.84 -5.01
CA ASN A 208 10.05 6.29 -5.81
C ASN A 208 8.83 7.23 -5.79
N PRO A 209 8.37 7.73 -6.96
CA PRO A 209 7.29 8.72 -7.02
C PRO A 209 5.89 8.10 -6.90
N VAL A 210 5.77 6.76 -7.05
CA VAL A 210 4.49 6.06 -7.17
C VAL A 210 4.17 5.25 -5.92
N ILE A 211 5.11 4.48 -5.41
CA ILE A 211 4.88 3.55 -4.29
C ILE A 211 5.02 4.29 -2.96
N SER A 212 6.21 4.75 -2.59
CA SER A 212 6.43 5.59 -1.41
C SER A 212 5.60 5.13 -0.18
N TYR A 213 4.70 6.00 0.32
CA TYR A 213 3.84 5.75 1.49
C TYR A 213 2.77 4.65 1.27
N ARG A 214 2.56 4.20 0.04
CA ARG A 214 1.65 3.09 -0.27
C ARG A 214 2.22 1.72 0.13
N SER A 215 3.55 1.58 0.23
CA SER A 215 4.21 0.37 0.73
C SER A 215 4.16 0.28 2.25
N PHE A 216 4.17 -0.95 2.79
CA PHE A 216 4.37 -1.21 4.23
C PHE A 216 5.81 -0.95 4.70
N GLY A 217 6.77 -0.67 3.80
CA GLY A 217 8.14 -0.31 4.14
C GLY A 217 9.21 -0.87 3.20
N GLU A 218 10.43 -0.94 3.72
CA GLU A 218 11.65 -1.29 2.97
C GLU A 218 12.14 -2.73 3.24
N ASP A 219 11.69 -3.35 4.34
CA ASP A 219 12.03 -4.73 4.69
C ASP A 219 11.08 -5.71 3.98
N PRO A 220 11.58 -6.54 3.04
CA PRO A 220 10.76 -7.44 2.25
C PRO A 220 10.04 -8.51 3.07
N HIS A 221 10.63 -8.97 4.17
CA HIS A 221 10.02 -9.98 5.04
C HIS A 221 8.89 -9.39 5.89
N LYS A 222 9.08 -8.17 6.40
CA LYS A 222 8.03 -7.44 7.12
C LYS A 222 6.87 -7.08 6.19
N VAL A 223 7.15 -6.58 4.98
CA VAL A 223 6.14 -6.33 3.96
C VAL A 223 5.36 -7.61 3.67
N ALA A 224 6.04 -8.74 3.44
CA ALA A 224 5.39 -10.03 3.19
C ALA A 224 4.47 -10.46 4.34
N SER A 225 4.93 -10.29 5.59
CA SER A 225 4.15 -10.63 6.79
C SER A 225 2.84 -9.87 6.89
N LEU A 226 2.92 -8.54 6.71
CA LEU A 226 1.75 -7.65 6.81
C LEU A 226 0.80 -7.81 5.62
N VAL A 227 1.33 -7.97 4.40
CA VAL A 227 0.59 -8.29 3.19
C VAL A 227 -0.25 -9.56 3.38
N CYS A 228 0.35 -10.65 3.85
CA CYS A 228 -0.36 -11.92 4.06
C CYS A 228 -1.38 -11.82 5.20
N ALA A 229 -1.05 -11.15 6.31
CA ALA A 229 -1.99 -10.96 7.41
C ALA A 229 -3.25 -10.17 7.00
N TYR A 230 -3.06 -9.06 6.27
CA TYR A 230 -4.16 -8.26 5.72
C TYR A 230 -5.01 -9.08 4.74
N SER A 231 -4.35 -9.78 3.80
CA SER A 231 -5.02 -10.59 2.78
C SER A 231 -5.87 -11.70 3.39
N ARG A 232 -5.34 -12.37 4.40
CA ARG A 232 -6.05 -13.39 5.16
C ARG A 232 -7.31 -12.83 5.81
N GLY A 233 -7.20 -11.66 6.46
CA GLY A 233 -8.36 -10.98 7.04
C GLY A 233 -9.41 -10.65 6.00
N LEU A 234 -9.00 -10.12 4.85
CA LEU A 234 -9.88 -9.74 3.75
C LEU A 234 -10.61 -10.98 3.17
N GLU A 235 -9.89 -12.06 2.88
CA GLU A 235 -10.44 -13.30 2.31
C GLU A 235 -11.30 -14.09 3.31
N ASP A 236 -10.94 -14.09 4.60
CA ASP A 236 -11.79 -14.64 5.67
C ASP A 236 -13.08 -13.84 5.83
N GLY A 237 -13.08 -12.57 5.46
CA GLY A 237 -14.25 -11.71 5.37
C GLY A 237 -15.10 -11.90 4.11
N GLY A 238 -14.65 -12.74 3.16
CA GLY A 238 -15.36 -13.03 1.91
C GLY A 238 -15.17 -11.99 0.82
N VAL A 239 -14.03 -11.29 0.80
CA VAL A 239 -13.60 -10.36 -0.25
C VAL A 239 -12.24 -10.81 -0.76
N GLN A 240 -12.06 -10.86 -2.08
CA GLN A 240 -10.79 -11.26 -2.67
C GLN A 240 -9.72 -10.19 -2.44
N ALA A 241 -8.56 -10.61 -1.92
CA ALA A 241 -7.35 -9.81 -1.86
C ALA A 241 -6.59 -9.87 -3.18
N VAL A 242 -6.00 -8.74 -3.61
CA VAL A 242 -5.16 -8.69 -4.81
C VAL A 242 -3.84 -8.00 -4.48
N ALA A 243 -2.78 -8.79 -4.35
CA ALA A 243 -1.43 -8.28 -4.13
C ALA A 243 -0.90 -7.56 -5.39
N LYS A 244 -0.34 -6.36 -5.22
CA LYS A 244 0.11 -5.53 -6.33
C LYS A 244 1.41 -4.77 -6.01
N HIS A 245 2.24 -4.48 -7.01
CA HIS A 245 2.13 -4.66 -8.46
C HIS A 245 3.23 -5.62 -8.92
N PHE A 246 2.88 -6.85 -9.30
CA PHE A 246 3.85 -7.88 -9.68
C PHE A 246 4.66 -7.50 -10.94
N PRO A 247 6.00 -7.72 -10.99
CA PRO A 247 6.84 -8.42 -10.02
C PRO A 247 7.48 -7.53 -8.94
N GLY A 248 7.01 -6.31 -8.74
CA GLY A 248 7.47 -5.34 -7.73
C GLY A 248 7.83 -3.99 -8.35
N HIS A 249 7.17 -2.93 -7.88
CA HIS A 249 7.29 -1.56 -8.40
C HIS A 249 8.12 -0.65 -7.47
N GLY A 250 8.63 -1.18 -6.35
CA GLY A 250 9.18 -0.36 -5.27
C GLY A 250 10.54 0.27 -5.53
N ASP A 251 11.34 -0.24 -6.48
CA ASP A 251 12.67 0.29 -6.83
C ASP A 251 12.67 1.26 -8.03
N THR A 252 11.51 1.52 -8.65
CA THR A 252 11.45 2.37 -9.83
C THR A 252 11.59 3.86 -9.50
N SER A 253 12.13 4.64 -10.45
CA SER A 253 12.32 6.09 -10.33
C SER A 253 11.39 6.92 -11.24
N SER A 254 10.51 6.27 -12.01
CA SER A 254 9.56 6.91 -12.92
C SER A 254 8.13 6.40 -12.70
N ASP A 255 7.14 7.20 -13.15
CA ASP A 255 5.73 6.97 -12.94
C ASP A 255 5.13 6.20 -14.13
N SER A 256 4.60 5.00 -13.87
CA SER A 256 3.94 4.13 -14.86
C SER A 256 2.68 4.73 -15.50
N HIS A 257 2.08 5.73 -14.89
CA HIS A 257 0.99 6.50 -15.51
C HIS A 257 1.47 7.41 -16.66
N LYS A 258 2.75 7.77 -16.67
CA LYS A 258 3.33 8.75 -17.62
C LYS A 258 4.27 8.12 -18.63
N THR A 259 4.99 7.07 -18.23
CA THR A 259 6.01 6.40 -19.05
C THR A 259 6.04 4.92 -18.70
N LEU A 260 6.84 4.11 -19.41
CA LEU A 260 7.13 2.73 -19.04
C LEU A 260 8.37 2.70 -18.12
N PRO A 261 8.21 2.50 -16.78
CA PRO A 261 9.36 2.38 -15.90
C PRO A 261 10.14 1.09 -16.16
N THR A 262 11.44 1.12 -15.92
CA THR A 262 12.31 -0.06 -16.03
C THR A 262 12.84 -0.42 -14.64
N LEU A 263 12.69 -1.69 -14.26
CA LEU A 263 13.29 -2.27 -13.07
C LEU A 263 14.63 -2.90 -13.44
N THR A 264 15.73 -2.26 -13.04
CA THR A 264 17.10 -2.65 -13.46
C THR A 264 17.77 -3.69 -12.56
N ARG A 265 17.06 -4.23 -11.58
CA ARG A 265 17.53 -5.27 -10.66
C ARG A 265 17.90 -6.56 -11.38
N THR A 266 18.93 -7.25 -10.89
CA THR A 266 19.24 -8.62 -11.32
C THR A 266 18.19 -9.61 -10.81
N LYS A 267 18.09 -10.81 -11.42
CA LYS A 267 17.20 -11.88 -10.91
C LYS A 267 17.43 -12.17 -9.43
N HIS A 268 18.70 -12.30 -9.03
CA HIS A 268 19.08 -12.57 -7.64
C HIS A 268 18.59 -11.49 -6.68
N GLN A 269 18.75 -10.21 -7.03
CA GLN A 269 18.26 -9.10 -6.22
C GLN A 269 16.72 -9.11 -6.11
N MET A 270 16.03 -9.36 -7.23
CA MET A 270 14.57 -9.45 -7.24
C MET A 270 14.04 -10.61 -6.39
N GLU A 271 14.74 -11.74 -6.39
CA GLU A 271 14.38 -12.89 -5.55
C GLU A 271 14.53 -12.61 -4.06
N GLN A 272 15.45 -11.74 -3.69
CA GLN A 272 15.70 -11.36 -2.29
C GLN A 272 14.86 -10.18 -1.81
N VAL A 273 14.28 -9.37 -2.71
CA VAL A 273 13.54 -8.16 -2.34
C VAL A 273 12.14 -8.18 -2.94
N GLU A 274 12.03 -7.92 -4.25
CA GLU A 274 10.75 -7.66 -4.91
C GLU A 274 9.79 -8.86 -4.88
N LEU A 275 10.32 -10.07 -5.08
CA LEU A 275 9.51 -11.29 -5.16
C LEU A 275 9.18 -11.91 -3.78
N VAL A 276 9.83 -11.49 -2.70
CA VAL A 276 9.63 -12.07 -1.36
C VAL A 276 8.16 -11.99 -0.91
N PRO A 277 7.47 -10.83 -0.98
CA PRO A 277 6.07 -10.73 -0.59
C PRO A 277 5.16 -11.58 -1.48
N PHE A 278 5.40 -11.62 -2.78
CA PHE A 278 4.58 -12.41 -3.71
C PHE A 278 4.76 -13.92 -3.52
N ARG A 279 6.00 -14.39 -3.28
CA ARG A 279 6.25 -15.80 -2.99
C ARG A 279 5.50 -16.25 -1.73
N ARG A 280 5.56 -15.46 -0.67
CA ARG A 280 4.83 -15.76 0.56
C ARG A 280 3.31 -15.72 0.37
N PHE A 281 2.79 -14.71 -0.34
CA PHE A 281 1.38 -14.59 -0.69
C PHE A 281 0.87 -15.83 -1.45
N ILE A 282 1.63 -16.31 -2.43
CA ILE A 282 1.32 -17.52 -3.20
C ILE A 282 1.38 -18.77 -2.31
N ALA A 283 2.43 -18.89 -1.49
CA ALA A 283 2.62 -20.03 -0.59
C ALA A 283 1.51 -20.15 0.46
N GLU A 284 0.94 -19.02 0.92
CA GLU A 284 -0.22 -19.00 1.83
C GLU A 284 -1.56 -19.23 1.11
N GLY A 285 -1.58 -19.39 -0.23
CA GLY A 285 -2.77 -19.76 -1.01
C GLY A 285 -3.75 -18.60 -1.26
N HIS A 286 -3.27 -17.36 -1.23
CA HIS A 286 -4.08 -16.17 -1.55
C HIS A 286 -4.44 -16.10 -3.04
N SER A 287 -5.47 -15.33 -3.37
CA SER A 287 -6.31 -15.58 -4.53
C SER A 287 -6.21 -14.59 -5.69
N GLY A 288 -5.56 -13.42 -5.52
CA GLY A 288 -5.45 -12.42 -6.58
C GLY A 288 -4.07 -11.77 -6.67
N ILE A 289 -3.52 -11.60 -7.87
CA ILE A 289 -2.29 -10.83 -8.12
C ILE A 289 -2.51 -9.90 -9.31
N MET A 290 -2.08 -8.64 -9.17
CA MET A 290 -2.12 -7.65 -10.26
C MET A 290 -0.70 -7.45 -10.83
N THR A 291 -0.58 -7.60 -12.16
CA THR A 291 0.68 -7.40 -12.89
C THR A 291 0.87 -5.95 -13.31
N ALA A 292 2.07 -5.44 -13.14
CA ALA A 292 2.44 -4.04 -13.38
C ALA A 292 2.80 -3.73 -14.84
N HIS A 293 2.66 -2.47 -15.25
CA HIS A 293 3.24 -1.97 -16.50
C HIS A 293 4.70 -1.54 -16.27
N LEU A 294 5.60 -2.53 -16.15
CA LEU A 294 7.04 -2.38 -15.90
C LEU A 294 7.84 -3.17 -16.91
N ALA A 295 8.90 -2.59 -17.49
CA ALA A 295 9.94 -3.35 -18.19
C ALA A 295 10.88 -3.99 -17.16
N VAL A 296 11.12 -5.30 -17.28
CA VAL A 296 11.94 -6.07 -16.34
C VAL A 296 12.99 -6.90 -17.10
N PRO A 297 14.10 -6.28 -17.55
CA PRO A 297 15.11 -6.92 -18.39
C PRO A 297 15.73 -8.17 -17.78
N ALA A 298 15.70 -8.31 -16.46
CA ALA A 298 16.16 -9.51 -15.76
C ALA A 298 15.40 -10.78 -16.16
N TYR A 299 14.13 -10.65 -16.51
CA TYR A 299 13.27 -11.77 -16.91
C TYR A 299 12.86 -11.71 -18.38
N ASP A 300 12.63 -10.52 -18.92
CA ASP A 300 12.25 -10.32 -20.32
C ASP A 300 13.03 -9.14 -20.94
N LYS A 301 13.97 -9.47 -21.84
CA LYS A 301 14.82 -8.49 -22.51
C LYS A 301 14.14 -7.75 -23.65
N SER A 302 12.90 -8.10 -24.01
CA SER A 302 12.19 -7.46 -25.13
C SER A 302 11.76 -6.02 -24.85
N GLY A 303 11.78 -5.59 -23.57
CA GLY A 303 11.23 -4.31 -23.14
C GLY A 303 9.70 -4.32 -23.00
N THR A 304 9.04 -5.45 -23.25
CA THR A 304 7.59 -5.59 -23.06
C THR A 304 7.23 -5.42 -21.58
N PRO A 305 6.17 -4.63 -21.24
CA PRO A 305 5.69 -4.50 -19.87
C PRO A 305 5.32 -5.87 -19.25
N ALA A 306 5.60 -6.07 -17.98
CA ALA A 306 5.36 -7.33 -17.27
C ALA A 306 3.91 -7.85 -17.45
N SER A 307 2.93 -6.96 -17.39
CA SER A 307 1.51 -7.27 -17.63
C SER A 307 1.18 -7.76 -19.05
N LEU A 308 2.04 -7.46 -20.02
CA LEU A 308 1.90 -7.83 -21.44
C LEU A 308 2.92 -8.90 -21.86
N SER A 309 3.82 -9.29 -20.96
CA SER A 309 4.89 -10.28 -21.21
C SER A 309 4.45 -11.68 -20.80
N ARG A 310 4.37 -12.60 -21.76
CA ARG A 310 4.10 -14.02 -21.51
C ARG A 310 5.21 -14.64 -20.66
N THR A 311 6.45 -14.22 -20.84
CA THR A 311 7.61 -14.68 -20.05
C THR A 311 7.41 -14.37 -18.56
N ILE A 312 6.86 -13.20 -18.24
CA ILE A 312 6.67 -12.76 -16.84
C ILE A 312 5.33 -13.25 -16.29
N THR A 313 4.22 -12.99 -16.98
CA THR A 313 2.88 -13.33 -16.47
C THR A 313 2.63 -14.84 -16.47
N THR A 314 2.89 -15.54 -17.55
CA THR A 314 2.75 -17.02 -17.60
C THR A 314 3.99 -17.70 -17.07
N GLY A 315 5.18 -17.35 -17.59
CA GLY A 315 6.42 -18.06 -17.29
C GLY A 315 6.85 -17.93 -15.84
N LEU A 316 6.98 -16.71 -15.33
CA LEU A 316 7.42 -16.48 -13.95
C LEU A 316 6.25 -16.66 -12.96
N LEU A 317 5.16 -15.92 -13.11
CA LEU A 317 4.10 -15.90 -12.10
C LEU A 317 3.31 -17.21 -12.07
N ARG A 318 2.77 -17.65 -13.21
CA ARG A 318 1.90 -18.83 -13.25
C ARG A 318 2.70 -20.12 -13.08
N ASN A 319 3.79 -20.31 -13.87
CA ASN A 319 4.50 -21.58 -13.95
C ASN A 319 5.61 -21.71 -12.88
N THR A 320 6.52 -20.72 -12.78
CA THR A 320 7.67 -20.82 -11.87
C THR A 320 7.26 -20.61 -10.42
N LEU A 321 6.42 -19.61 -10.13
CA LEU A 321 5.94 -19.33 -8.77
C LEU A 321 4.70 -20.13 -8.38
N GLY A 322 4.05 -20.81 -9.33
CA GLY A 322 2.91 -21.69 -9.09
C GLY A 322 1.62 -20.96 -8.68
N PHE A 323 1.43 -19.71 -9.11
CA PHE A 323 0.23 -18.96 -8.75
C PHE A 323 -1.00 -19.49 -9.51
N ASP A 324 -2.02 -19.94 -8.78
CA ASP A 324 -3.26 -20.51 -9.36
C ASP A 324 -4.51 -19.60 -9.23
N GLY A 325 -4.38 -18.45 -8.57
CA GLY A 325 -5.44 -17.46 -8.44
C GLY A 325 -5.71 -16.64 -9.71
N LEU A 326 -6.53 -15.58 -9.60
CA LEU A 326 -6.80 -14.64 -10.68
C LEU A 326 -5.64 -13.68 -10.91
N ILE A 327 -5.16 -13.60 -12.15
CA ILE A 327 -4.20 -12.61 -12.59
C ILE A 327 -4.94 -11.43 -13.20
N TYR A 328 -4.82 -10.27 -12.55
CA TYR A 328 -5.34 -9.00 -13.03
C TYR A 328 -4.22 -8.23 -13.74
N THR A 329 -4.55 -7.49 -14.79
CA THR A 329 -3.64 -6.45 -15.27
C THR A 329 -3.78 -5.20 -14.40
N ASP A 330 -2.76 -4.37 -14.32
CA ASP A 330 -2.96 -2.96 -14.01
C ASP A 330 -3.80 -2.30 -15.12
N ALA A 331 -4.24 -1.06 -14.92
CA ALA A 331 -5.18 -0.40 -15.83
C ALA A 331 -4.65 -0.29 -17.26
N LEU A 332 -5.22 -1.04 -18.20
CA LEU A 332 -4.75 -1.14 -19.60
C LEU A 332 -4.88 0.18 -20.39
N GLY A 333 -5.63 1.16 -19.88
CA GLY A 333 -5.66 2.52 -20.42
C GLY A 333 -4.45 3.39 -20.04
N MET A 334 -3.52 2.92 -19.19
CA MET A 334 -2.30 3.66 -18.83
C MET A 334 -1.30 3.71 -19.98
N LYS A 335 -0.50 4.79 -20.06
CA LYS A 335 0.51 4.98 -21.11
C LYS A 335 1.53 3.84 -21.16
N GLY A 336 1.94 3.31 -20.01
CA GLY A 336 2.85 2.16 -19.96
C GLY A 336 2.36 0.91 -20.69
N ALA A 337 1.03 0.79 -20.95
CA ALA A 337 0.45 -0.28 -21.77
C ALA A 337 0.12 0.19 -23.20
N THR A 338 -0.56 1.35 -23.34
CA THR A 338 -1.06 1.82 -24.63
C THR A 338 0.01 2.29 -25.60
N GLU A 339 1.16 2.77 -25.09
CA GLU A 339 2.31 3.15 -25.91
C GLU A 339 3.21 1.94 -26.25
N ALA A 340 3.09 0.82 -25.54
CA ALA A 340 3.91 -0.37 -25.75
C ALA A 340 3.43 -1.25 -26.91
N VAL A 341 2.11 -1.32 -27.15
CA VAL A 341 1.50 -2.22 -28.16
C VAL A 341 0.22 -1.62 -28.74
N ALA A 342 -0.13 -2.03 -29.96
CA ALA A 342 -1.32 -1.53 -30.65
C ALA A 342 -2.65 -1.88 -29.94
N ASN A 343 -2.76 -3.07 -29.34
CA ASN A 343 -3.91 -3.46 -28.53
C ASN A 343 -3.44 -4.14 -27.24
N PRO A 344 -3.46 -3.41 -26.11
CA PRO A 344 -3.01 -3.96 -24.83
C PRO A 344 -3.88 -5.08 -24.28
N CYS A 345 -5.19 -5.13 -24.63
CA CYS A 345 -6.08 -6.21 -24.17
C CYS A 345 -5.73 -7.54 -24.83
N VAL A 346 -5.50 -7.55 -26.14
CA VAL A 346 -5.02 -8.74 -26.86
C VAL A 346 -3.66 -9.20 -26.33
N ALA A 347 -2.74 -8.27 -26.13
CA ALA A 347 -1.40 -8.60 -25.64
C ALA A 347 -1.42 -9.15 -24.19
N ALA A 348 -2.22 -8.56 -23.29
CA ALA A 348 -2.37 -9.03 -21.92
C ALA A 348 -2.99 -10.42 -21.83
N LEU A 349 -4.02 -10.71 -22.64
CA LEU A 349 -4.62 -12.04 -22.70
C LEU A 349 -3.61 -13.08 -23.19
N ARG A 350 -2.86 -12.78 -24.26
CA ARG A 350 -1.77 -13.63 -24.75
C ARG A 350 -0.65 -13.82 -23.72
N ALA A 351 -0.44 -12.84 -22.85
CA ALA A 351 0.50 -12.96 -21.74
C ALA A 351 0.01 -13.90 -20.63
N GLY A 352 -1.31 -14.19 -20.55
CA GLY A 352 -1.91 -15.09 -19.58
C GLY A 352 -2.65 -14.39 -18.44
N ALA A 353 -3.04 -13.11 -18.60
CA ALA A 353 -3.90 -12.42 -17.66
C ALA A 353 -5.33 -12.97 -17.73
N ASP A 354 -5.98 -13.14 -16.57
CA ASP A 354 -7.38 -13.59 -16.49
C ASP A 354 -8.33 -12.40 -16.62
N VAL A 355 -7.99 -11.25 -16.05
CA VAL A 355 -8.84 -10.06 -16.00
C VAL A 355 -8.14 -8.87 -16.67
N LEU A 356 -8.83 -8.30 -17.66
CA LEU A 356 -8.41 -7.13 -18.43
C LEU A 356 -9.02 -5.88 -17.81
N LEU A 357 -8.26 -5.23 -16.91
CA LEU A 357 -8.75 -4.11 -16.11
C LEU A 357 -8.66 -2.79 -16.87
N CYS A 358 -9.70 -1.96 -16.79
CA CYS A 358 -9.79 -0.63 -17.39
C CYS A 358 -9.35 -0.64 -18.87
N PRO A 359 -9.97 -1.45 -19.74
CA PRO A 359 -9.66 -1.43 -21.17
C PRO A 359 -9.88 -0.03 -21.74
N PRO A 360 -9.10 0.44 -22.75
CA PRO A 360 -9.30 1.72 -23.40
C PRO A 360 -10.72 1.89 -23.99
N ASN A 361 -11.26 0.82 -24.57
CA ASN A 361 -12.64 0.77 -25.08
C ASN A 361 -13.18 -0.65 -25.05
N ALA A 362 -13.98 -0.98 -24.04
CA ALA A 362 -14.42 -2.37 -23.80
C ALA A 362 -15.06 -3.03 -25.04
N ALA A 363 -15.96 -2.36 -25.75
CA ALA A 363 -16.64 -2.94 -26.92
C ALA A 363 -15.65 -3.26 -28.06
N LYS A 364 -14.82 -2.27 -28.44
CA LYS A 364 -13.82 -2.46 -29.49
C LYS A 364 -12.75 -3.47 -29.11
N ASP A 365 -12.35 -3.50 -27.84
CA ASP A 365 -11.32 -4.40 -27.35
C ASP A 365 -11.84 -5.85 -27.26
N ILE A 366 -13.11 -6.06 -26.91
CA ILE A 366 -13.77 -7.38 -27.01
C ILE A 366 -13.76 -7.86 -28.46
N ASP A 367 -14.13 -6.98 -29.41
CA ASP A 367 -14.15 -7.34 -30.84
C ASP A 367 -12.73 -7.60 -31.39
N ALA A 368 -11.71 -6.88 -30.88
CA ALA A 368 -10.30 -7.14 -31.22
C ALA A 368 -9.82 -8.50 -30.71
N VAL A 369 -10.21 -8.90 -29.49
CA VAL A 369 -9.93 -10.25 -28.97
C VAL A 369 -10.64 -11.32 -29.79
N MET A 370 -11.91 -11.10 -30.18
CA MET A 370 -12.64 -12.02 -31.07
C MET A 370 -11.94 -12.17 -32.43
N ALA A 371 -11.44 -11.08 -33.00
CA ALA A 371 -10.67 -11.11 -34.24
C ALA A 371 -9.36 -11.90 -34.08
N ALA A 372 -8.66 -11.75 -32.94
CA ALA A 372 -7.44 -12.49 -32.61
C ALA A 372 -7.70 -14.00 -32.46
N ILE A 373 -8.85 -14.39 -31.91
CA ILE A 373 -9.27 -15.79 -31.82
C ILE A 373 -9.55 -16.35 -33.24
N ASN A 374 -10.30 -15.64 -34.06
CA ASN A 374 -10.61 -16.05 -35.44
C ASN A 374 -9.34 -16.16 -36.30
N ALA A 375 -8.33 -15.35 -36.03
CA ALA A 375 -7.02 -15.42 -36.70
C ALA A 375 -6.09 -16.50 -36.11
N GLY A 376 -6.51 -17.23 -35.07
CA GLY A 376 -5.72 -18.29 -34.43
C GLY A 376 -4.53 -17.76 -33.58
N THR A 377 -4.47 -16.46 -33.27
CA THR A 377 -3.39 -15.87 -32.44
C THR A 377 -3.68 -15.97 -30.95
N ILE A 378 -4.93 -16.26 -30.57
CA ILE A 378 -5.40 -16.64 -29.23
C ILE A 378 -6.20 -17.91 -29.40
N SER A 379 -5.99 -18.95 -28.60
CA SER A 379 -6.80 -20.18 -28.68
C SER A 379 -8.12 -20.02 -27.94
N ALA A 380 -9.17 -20.71 -28.42
CA ALA A 380 -10.43 -20.76 -27.72
C ALA A 380 -10.32 -21.43 -26.34
N ASP A 381 -9.41 -22.39 -26.19
CA ASP A 381 -9.15 -23.10 -24.93
C ASP A 381 -8.49 -22.18 -23.88
N GLU A 382 -7.61 -21.25 -24.32
CA GLU A 382 -7.07 -20.22 -23.41
C GLU A 382 -8.22 -19.34 -22.86
N VAL A 383 -9.13 -18.88 -23.73
CA VAL A 383 -10.30 -18.08 -23.32
C VAL A 383 -11.22 -18.88 -22.40
N GLU A 384 -11.47 -20.17 -22.71
CA GLU A 384 -12.24 -21.04 -21.82
C GLU A 384 -11.63 -21.14 -20.44
N THR A 385 -10.32 -21.36 -20.37
CA THR A 385 -9.58 -21.49 -19.11
C THR A 385 -9.74 -20.22 -18.26
N HIS A 386 -9.54 -19.04 -18.84
CA HIS A 386 -9.67 -17.74 -18.15
C HIS A 386 -11.13 -17.48 -17.75
N CYS A 387 -12.09 -17.66 -18.65
CA CYS A 387 -13.51 -17.45 -18.36
C CYS A 387 -14.00 -18.36 -17.22
N ARG A 388 -13.68 -19.66 -17.27
CA ARG A 388 -14.04 -20.61 -16.21
C ARG A 388 -13.41 -20.27 -14.89
N ARG A 389 -12.17 -19.76 -14.88
CA ARG A 389 -11.50 -19.29 -13.64
C ARG A 389 -12.25 -18.10 -13.04
N ILE A 390 -12.64 -17.11 -13.83
CA ILE A 390 -13.44 -15.97 -13.37
C ILE A 390 -14.80 -16.43 -12.82
N LEU A 391 -15.49 -17.34 -13.52
CA LEU A 391 -16.76 -17.88 -13.06
C LEU A 391 -16.64 -18.64 -11.73
N ARG A 392 -15.54 -19.40 -11.50
CA ARG A 392 -15.26 -20.01 -10.19
C ARG A 392 -15.15 -18.96 -9.09
N TYR A 393 -14.42 -17.87 -9.32
CA TYR A 393 -14.32 -16.79 -8.34
C TYR A 393 -15.64 -16.07 -8.10
N LYS A 394 -16.47 -15.88 -9.13
CA LYS A 394 -17.85 -15.42 -8.94
C LYS A 394 -18.63 -16.33 -8.00
N TYR A 395 -18.51 -17.65 -8.18
CA TYR A 395 -19.14 -18.63 -7.29
C TYR A 395 -18.59 -18.54 -5.86
N TYR A 396 -17.27 -18.53 -5.70
CA TYR A 396 -16.59 -18.45 -4.39
C TYR A 396 -16.98 -17.20 -3.59
N LEU A 397 -17.18 -16.08 -4.27
CA LEU A 397 -17.57 -14.81 -3.70
C LEU A 397 -19.10 -14.65 -3.51
N GLY A 398 -19.85 -15.73 -3.73
CA GLY A 398 -21.28 -15.79 -3.43
C GLY A 398 -22.22 -15.29 -4.53
N LEU A 399 -21.68 -14.95 -5.71
CA LEU A 399 -22.48 -14.37 -6.80
C LEU A 399 -23.47 -15.36 -7.45
N ALA A 400 -23.28 -16.67 -7.24
CA ALA A 400 -24.29 -17.65 -7.64
C ALA A 400 -25.64 -17.45 -6.93
N ASN A 401 -25.62 -16.81 -5.75
CA ASN A 401 -26.79 -16.46 -4.95
C ASN A 401 -26.74 -14.97 -4.61
N TYR A 402 -26.53 -14.13 -5.63
CA TYR A 402 -26.42 -12.68 -5.46
C TYR A 402 -27.65 -12.11 -4.73
N LYS A 403 -27.40 -11.17 -3.82
CA LYS A 403 -28.41 -10.38 -3.14
C LYS A 403 -28.12 -8.90 -3.33
N PRO A 404 -29.13 -8.08 -3.62
CA PRO A 404 -28.97 -6.63 -3.68
C PRO A 404 -28.42 -6.05 -2.38
N ILE A 405 -27.87 -4.84 -2.47
CA ILE A 405 -27.34 -4.11 -1.33
C ILE A 405 -28.51 -3.72 -0.39
N ASP A 406 -28.32 -3.95 0.91
CA ASP A 406 -29.24 -3.38 1.91
C ASP A 406 -28.93 -1.91 2.10
N HIS A 407 -29.80 -1.03 1.61
CA HIS A 407 -29.65 0.43 1.67
C HIS A 407 -29.95 1.03 3.04
N ASN A 408 -30.46 0.25 4.01
CA ASN A 408 -30.78 0.77 5.33
C ASN A 408 -29.51 1.24 6.07
N ARG A 409 -29.49 2.51 6.45
CA ARG A 409 -28.44 3.12 7.28
C ARG A 409 -27.02 2.82 6.80
N LEU A 410 -26.77 2.82 5.49
CA LEU A 410 -25.47 2.47 4.88
C LEU A 410 -24.30 3.25 5.50
N SER A 411 -24.44 4.58 5.62
CA SER A 411 -23.39 5.43 6.17
C SER A 411 -23.04 5.07 7.61
N GLU A 412 -24.03 4.76 8.45
CA GLU A 412 -23.82 4.39 9.85
C GLU A 412 -23.21 2.99 9.97
N ARG A 413 -23.66 2.07 9.13
CA ARG A 413 -23.10 0.70 9.09
C ARG A 413 -21.64 0.67 8.67
N ILE A 414 -21.24 1.54 7.73
CA ILE A 414 -19.85 1.69 7.30
C ILE A 414 -19.03 2.36 8.41
N ASN A 415 -19.50 3.50 8.93
CA ASN A 415 -18.83 4.29 9.98
C ASN A 415 -19.13 3.72 11.38
N SER A 416 -18.84 2.46 11.59
CA SER A 416 -19.12 1.76 12.85
C SER A 416 -18.20 2.18 13.99
N VAL A 417 -18.64 1.97 15.23
CA VAL A 417 -17.79 2.16 16.42
C VAL A 417 -16.56 1.23 16.36
N GLY A 418 -16.71 0.02 15.82
CA GLY A 418 -15.59 -0.92 15.63
C GLY A 418 -14.54 -0.39 14.67
N ALA A 419 -14.96 0.23 13.55
CA ALA A 419 -14.02 0.87 12.62
C ALA A 419 -13.27 2.03 13.30
N ALA A 420 -13.96 2.85 14.08
CA ALA A 420 -13.34 3.96 14.81
C ALA A 420 -12.32 3.48 15.87
N ASP A 421 -12.65 2.41 16.62
CA ASP A 421 -11.71 1.82 17.57
C ASP A 421 -10.48 1.21 16.88
N LEU A 422 -10.69 0.50 15.79
CA LEU A 422 -9.59 -0.06 15.01
C LEU A 422 -8.67 1.03 14.47
N MET A 423 -9.22 2.11 13.88
CA MET A 423 -8.43 3.27 13.42
C MET A 423 -7.59 3.87 14.55
N ARG A 424 -8.16 4.00 15.75
CA ARG A 424 -7.44 4.47 16.95
C ARG A 424 -6.28 3.54 17.31
N ARG A 425 -6.50 2.22 17.40
CA ARG A 425 -5.45 1.23 17.73
C ARG A 425 -4.34 1.19 16.68
N LEU A 426 -4.69 1.26 15.40
CA LEU A 426 -3.72 1.33 14.30
C LEU A 426 -2.88 2.60 14.40
N ALA A 427 -3.50 3.76 14.66
CA ALA A 427 -2.80 5.03 14.83
C ALA A 427 -1.85 4.99 16.05
N GLU A 428 -2.33 4.49 17.19
CA GLU A 428 -1.50 4.36 18.40
C GLU A 428 -0.30 3.44 18.19
N GLY A 429 -0.50 2.32 17.47
CA GLY A 429 0.58 1.38 17.14
C GLY A 429 1.62 1.94 16.18
N ALA A 430 1.19 2.85 15.27
CA ALA A 430 2.05 3.42 14.25
C ALA A 430 3.02 4.51 14.78
N ILE A 431 2.67 5.23 15.86
CA ILE A 431 3.50 6.32 16.36
C ILE A 431 4.89 5.81 16.78
N THR A 432 5.91 6.34 16.12
CA THR A 432 7.30 5.91 16.30
C THR A 432 8.14 7.00 16.96
N VAL A 433 8.78 6.68 18.07
CA VAL A 433 9.79 7.54 18.70
C VAL A 433 11.15 7.21 18.08
N ILE A 434 11.64 8.10 17.23
CA ILE A 434 12.93 7.92 16.52
C ILE A 434 14.10 8.27 17.43
N ARG A 435 13.91 9.29 18.31
CA ARG A 435 14.92 9.81 19.22
C ARG A 435 14.27 10.19 20.53
N ASN A 436 14.95 9.90 21.62
CA ASN A 436 14.52 10.28 22.97
C ASN A 436 15.75 10.45 23.88
N GLU A 437 16.47 11.59 23.74
CA GLU A 437 17.65 11.89 24.53
C GLU A 437 17.27 12.25 25.97
N HIS A 438 18.06 11.78 26.92
CA HIS A 438 17.86 12.01 28.36
C HIS A 438 16.45 11.61 28.85
N GLU A 439 15.79 10.65 28.19
CA GLU A 439 14.46 10.18 28.54
C GLU A 439 13.44 11.32 28.70
N VAL A 440 13.47 12.29 27.79
CA VAL A 440 12.52 13.42 27.79
C VAL A 440 11.08 12.93 27.69
N LEU A 441 10.86 11.85 26.93
CA LEU A 441 9.56 11.19 26.84
C LEU A 441 9.53 9.92 27.69
N PRO A 442 8.44 9.62 28.43
CA PRO A 442 7.25 10.46 28.55
C PRO A 442 7.48 11.71 29.41
N LEU A 443 6.84 12.81 29.05
CA LEU A 443 6.89 14.05 29.82
C LEU A 443 6.32 13.83 31.22
N ARG A 444 7.15 13.98 32.24
CA ARG A 444 6.77 13.81 33.66
C ARG A 444 6.46 15.16 34.31
N HIS A 445 5.69 15.15 35.41
CA HIS A 445 5.38 16.33 36.21
C HIS A 445 4.71 17.45 35.42
N LEU A 446 3.74 17.11 34.53
CA LEU A 446 3.09 18.03 33.59
C LEU A 446 2.53 19.31 34.24
N ARG A 447 2.02 19.25 35.49
CA ARG A 447 1.49 20.41 36.21
C ARG A 447 2.57 21.45 36.57
N LYS A 448 3.85 21.06 36.54
CA LYS A 448 5.00 21.93 36.81
C LYS A 448 5.73 22.40 35.56
N LYS A 449 5.24 21.95 34.38
CA LYS A 449 5.83 22.31 33.09
C LYS A 449 5.10 23.49 32.48
N ASP A 450 5.85 24.38 31.91
CA ASP A 450 5.43 25.50 31.10
C ASP A 450 5.61 25.09 29.61
N ILE A 451 4.49 24.78 28.91
CA ILE A 451 4.51 24.07 27.63
C ILE A 451 3.96 24.96 26.53
N ALA A 452 4.75 25.17 25.48
CA ALA A 452 4.29 25.68 24.21
C ALA A 452 4.00 24.55 23.23
N ILE A 453 2.83 24.57 22.61
CA ILE A 453 2.48 23.71 21.47
C ILE A 453 2.54 24.55 20.19
N VAL A 454 3.39 24.17 19.27
CA VAL A 454 3.66 24.91 18.04
C VAL A 454 3.19 24.09 16.84
N SER A 455 2.27 24.64 16.05
CA SER A 455 1.78 24.00 14.80
C SER A 455 2.44 24.66 13.59
N ILE A 456 3.23 23.91 12.82
CA ILE A 456 3.83 24.37 11.56
C ILE A 456 3.06 23.75 10.39
N GLY A 457 2.40 24.61 9.59
CA GLY A 457 1.62 24.18 8.44
C GLY A 457 0.19 23.76 8.73
N ALA A 458 -0.30 23.98 9.95
CA ALA A 458 -1.69 23.80 10.38
C ALA A 458 -2.13 24.96 11.29
N GLU A 459 -3.42 25.02 11.62
CA GLU A 459 -3.96 25.95 12.60
C GLU A 459 -3.38 25.69 14.00
N ALA A 460 -3.33 26.74 14.84
CA ALA A 460 -2.88 26.61 16.22
C ALA A 460 -3.76 25.60 17.01
N SER A 461 -5.08 25.72 16.88
CA SER A 461 -6.06 24.77 17.44
C SER A 461 -6.38 23.68 16.43
N ASN A 462 -5.96 22.46 16.70
CA ASN A 462 -6.22 21.27 15.89
C ASN A 462 -6.27 20.02 16.80
N ASP A 463 -6.57 18.82 16.26
CA ASP A 463 -6.68 17.60 17.07
C ASP A 463 -5.42 17.29 17.89
N PHE A 464 -4.21 17.59 17.39
CA PHE A 464 -2.96 17.39 18.11
C PHE A 464 -2.86 18.33 19.31
N SER A 465 -2.94 19.65 19.07
CA SER A 465 -2.80 20.68 20.12
C SER A 465 -3.92 20.59 21.16
N ASN A 466 -5.16 20.36 20.72
CA ASN A 466 -6.32 20.19 21.61
C ASN A 466 -6.20 18.93 22.48
N THR A 467 -5.60 17.85 21.96
CA THR A 467 -5.36 16.65 22.75
C THR A 467 -4.26 16.90 23.78
N CYS A 468 -3.16 17.59 23.44
CA CYS A 468 -2.12 17.98 24.40
C CYS A 468 -2.69 18.78 25.57
N ARG A 469 -3.60 19.75 25.31
CA ARG A 469 -4.26 20.59 26.33
C ARG A 469 -5.06 19.79 27.36
N ARG A 470 -5.51 18.58 27.01
CA ARG A 470 -6.24 17.71 27.97
C ARG A 470 -5.37 17.19 29.10
N TYR A 471 -4.03 17.21 28.94
CA TYR A 471 -3.07 16.66 29.89
C TYR A 471 -2.33 17.73 30.70
N ALA A 472 -2.19 18.95 30.15
CA ALA A 472 -1.51 20.08 30.82
C ALA A 472 -2.04 21.42 30.32
N PRO A 473 -1.92 22.51 31.11
CA PRO A 473 -2.02 23.86 30.57
C PRO A 473 -0.95 24.09 29.51
N VAL A 474 -1.34 24.62 28.36
CA VAL A 474 -0.45 24.85 27.22
C VAL A 474 -0.80 26.13 26.48
N ASP A 475 0.20 26.82 25.95
CA ASP A 475 0.02 27.95 25.05
C ASP A 475 0.17 27.49 23.60
N PHE A 476 -0.67 28.02 22.71
CA PHE A 476 -0.73 27.62 21.30
C PHE A 476 -0.13 28.67 20.40
N TYR A 477 0.77 28.20 19.52
CA TYR A 477 1.40 29.01 18.49
C TYR A 477 1.27 28.35 17.11
N THR A 478 1.31 29.16 16.05
CA THR A 478 1.24 28.63 14.68
C THR A 478 2.14 29.39 13.70
N ALA A 479 2.75 28.65 12.79
CA ALA A 479 3.37 29.17 11.56
C ALA A 479 2.59 28.68 10.34
N ARG A 480 1.30 29.01 10.27
CA ARG A 480 0.42 28.59 9.15
C ARG A 480 0.93 29.12 7.80
N ALA A 481 1.36 30.38 7.75
CA ALA A 481 1.91 31.01 6.56
C ALA A 481 3.41 30.72 6.33
N GLY A 482 4.01 29.88 7.19
CA GLY A 482 5.39 29.43 7.02
C GLY A 482 6.47 30.29 7.68
N SER A 483 6.10 31.27 8.53
CA SER A 483 7.04 32.07 9.31
C SER A 483 6.47 32.39 10.68
N PHE A 484 7.38 32.63 11.63
CA PHE A 484 7.08 33.23 12.93
C PHE A 484 7.56 34.67 12.92
N SER A 485 6.87 35.56 13.63
CA SER A 485 7.43 36.86 13.97
C SER A 485 8.55 36.68 15.00
N ALA A 486 9.45 37.67 15.09
CA ALA A 486 10.49 37.68 16.14
C ALA A 486 9.87 37.69 17.55
N ALA A 487 8.70 38.32 17.71
CA ALA A 487 7.93 38.32 18.94
C ALA A 487 7.43 36.91 19.29
N ASP A 488 6.84 36.19 18.33
CA ASP A 488 6.36 34.81 18.56
C ASP A 488 7.48 33.88 18.99
N ILE A 489 8.65 33.92 18.30
CA ILE A 489 9.81 33.13 18.67
C ILE A 489 10.29 33.47 20.11
N LYS A 490 10.29 34.76 20.48
CA LYS A 490 10.68 35.19 21.80
C LYS A 490 9.75 34.67 22.88
N GLU A 491 8.42 34.67 22.62
CA GLU A 491 7.41 34.13 23.54
C GLU A 491 7.53 32.59 23.63
N ILE A 492 7.57 31.88 22.50
CA ILE A 492 7.75 30.41 22.48
C ILE A 492 9.00 30.01 23.30
N CYS A 493 10.09 30.72 23.15
CA CYS A 493 11.33 30.43 23.84
C CYS A 493 11.35 30.84 25.36
N LYS A 494 10.28 31.37 25.91
CA LYS A 494 10.11 31.53 27.36
C LYS A 494 9.72 30.23 28.04
N HIS A 495 9.01 29.37 27.33
CA HIS A 495 8.56 28.07 27.84
C HIS A 495 9.75 27.13 28.07
N ASN A 496 9.65 26.27 29.09
CA ASN A 496 10.66 25.25 29.36
C ASN A 496 10.50 23.97 28.54
N THR A 497 9.35 23.80 27.89
CA THR A 497 9.06 22.66 27.00
C THR A 497 8.34 23.16 25.74
N VAL A 498 8.87 22.84 24.58
CA VAL A 498 8.31 23.22 23.29
C VAL A 498 8.03 21.94 22.50
N ILE A 499 6.76 21.70 22.16
CA ILE A 499 6.33 20.57 21.36
C ILE A 499 5.87 21.08 20.00
N VAL A 500 6.55 20.67 18.94
CA VAL A 500 6.34 21.16 17.57
C VAL A 500 5.69 20.08 16.72
N GLY A 501 4.48 20.33 16.25
CA GLY A 501 3.83 19.52 15.21
C GLY A 501 4.12 20.07 13.81
N VAL A 502 4.67 19.27 12.90
CA VAL A 502 4.94 19.62 11.50
C VAL A 502 4.00 18.85 10.58
N PHE A 503 3.07 19.57 9.91
CA PHE A 503 1.92 18.98 9.21
C PHE A 503 2.07 18.91 7.67
N ASN A 504 3.10 19.52 7.10
CA ASN A 504 3.38 19.42 5.66
C ASN A 504 4.89 19.62 5.38
N ASP A 505 5.29 19.30 4.15
CA ASP A 505 6.69 19.36 3.69
C ASP A 505 7.01 20.57 2.80
N LYS A 506 6.24 21.65 2.90
CA LYS A 506 6.47 22.88 2.13
C LYS A 506 7.78 23.57 2.54
N GLY A 507 8.39 24.30 1.60
CA GLY A 507 9.61 25.05 1.88
C GLY A 507 9.46 26.07 3.02
N SER A 508 8.27 26.67 3.15
CA SER A 508 7.91 27.56 4.25
C SER A 508 7.92 26.84 5.62
N SER A 509 7.44 25.60 5.69
CA SER A 509 7.48 24.80 6.92
C SER A 509 8.91 24.46 7.31
N ARG A 510 9.79 24.19 6.35
CA ARG A 510 11.22 24.00 6.58
C ARG A 510 11.87 25.26 7.15
N GLN A 511 11.54 26.44 6.62
CA GLN A 511 12.06 27.73 7.11
C GLN A 511 11.61 28.00 8.54
N ALA A 512 10.32 27.81 8.84
CA ALA A 512 9.77 28.00 10.18
C ALA A 512 10.41 27.04 11.20
N LEU A 513 10.53 25.75 10.86
CA LEU A 513 11.18 24.75 11.71
C LEU A 513 12.64 25.12 11.99
N SER A 514 13.39 25.49 10.96
CA SER A 514 14.80 25.91 11.11
C SER A 514 14.97 27.15 11.98
N ALA A 515 14.10 28.15 11.82
CA ALA A 515 14.15 29.38 12.63
C ALA A 515 13.89 29.08 14.12
N LEU A 516 12.87 28.28 14.41
CA LEU A 516 12.53 27.89 15.78
C LEU A 516 13.65 27.05 16.42
N SER A 517 14.15 26.01 15.71
CA SER A 517 15.23 25.17 16.23
C SER A 517 16.50 25.96 16.54
N LYS A 518 16.87 26.93 15.67
CA LYS A 518 17.99 27.84 15.93
C LYS A 518 17.78 28.71 17.19
N ALA A 519 16.57 29.23 17.38
CA ALA A 519 16.24 30.07 18.51
C ALA A 519 16.26 29.29 19.84
N VAL A 520 15.72 28.07 19.85
CA VAL A 520 15.76 27.16 21.01
C VAL A 520 17.23 26.82 21.36
N LYS A 521 18.05 26.49 20.35
CA LYS A 521 19.49 26.22 20.55
C LYS A 521 20.21 27.39 21.18
N ALA A 522 19.91 28.61 20.75
CA ALA A 522 20.54 29.83 21.27
C ALA A 522 20.27 30.09 22.78
N LYS A 523 19.22 29.47 23.35
CA LYS A 523 18.95 29.53 24.80
C LYS A 523 19.92 28.69 25.65
N GLY A 524 20.64 27.78 25.03
CA GLY A 524 21.59 26.88 25.68
C GLY A 524 20.98 25.49 26.00
N THR A 525 21.87 24.51 26.03
CA THR A 525 21.50 23.09 26.24
C THR A 525 20.82 22.91 27.60
N GLY A 526 19.66 22.20 27.58
CA GLY A 526 18.92 21.85 28.80
C GLY A 526 17.97 22.94 29.34
N LYS A 527 17.98 24.16 28.81
CA LYS A 527 17.05 25.22 29.25
C LYS A 527 15.67 25.11 28.68
N VAL A 528 15.54 24.58 27.47
CA VAL A 528 14.27 24.32 26.78
C VAL A 528 14.30 22.92 26.22
N SER A 529 13.32 22.09 26.60
CA SER A 529 13.12 20.77 26.03
C SER A 529 12.36 20.91 24.71
N LEU A 530 12.97 20.47 23.60
CA LEU A 530 12.36 20.48 22.26
C LEU A 530 11.94 19.07 21.84
N VAL A 531 10.65 18.90 21.60
CA VAL A 531 10.03 17.68 21.06
C VAL A 531 9.47 17.99 19.68
N GLU A 532 9.95 17.32 18.65
CA GLU A 532 9.43 17.48 17.29
C GLU A 532 8.56 16.27 16.90
N VAL A 533 7.37 16.54 16.34
CA VAL A 533 6.39 15.54 15.90
C VAL A 533 6.07 15.78 14.43
N PHE A 534 6.34 14.80 13.58
CA PHE A 534 6.16 14.92 12.13
C PHE A 534 4.94 14.12 11.64
N PHE A 535 3.97 14.83 11.05
CA PHE A 535 2.78 14.27 10.38
C PHE A 535 3.00 14.12 8.87
N VAL A 536 4.18 13.73 8.49
CA VAL A 536 4.62 13.47 7.11
C VAL A 536 5.39 12.16 7.05
N ASN A 537 5.52 11.56 5.87
CA ASN A 537 6.31 10.32 5.75
C ASN A 537 7.83 10.57 6.03
N PRO A 538 8.61 9.54 6.35
CA PRO A 538 10.02 9.67 6.74
C PRO A 538 10.89 10.33 5.65
N TYR A 539 10.60 10.10 4.37
CA TYR A 539 11.35 10.72 3.26
C TYR A 539 11.14 12.24 3.19
N LYS A 540 9.92 12.69 3.47
CA LYS A 540 9.60 14.12 3.57
C LYS A 540 10.19 14.76 4.81
N MET A 541 10.16 14.06 5.94
CA MET A 541 10.82 14.49 7.18
C MET A 541 12.33 14.68 6.96
N SER A 542 13.00 13.74 6.33
CA SER A 542 14.43 13.84 6.00
C SER A 542 14.75 15.09 5.17
N ARG A 543 13.92 15.40 4.16
CA ARG A 543 14.07 16.62 3.34
C ARG A 543 13.86 17.90 4.16
N LEU A 544 12.86 17.93 5.05
CA LEU A 544 12.60 19.07 5.94
C LEU A 544 13.78 19.35 6.86
N LYS A 545 14.40 18.33 7.40
CA LYS A 545 15.57 18.44 8.29
C LYS A 545 16.90 18.58 7.53
N GLY A 546 16.91 18.56 6.20
CA GLY A 546 18.13 18.66 5.39
C GLY A 546 19.04 17.42 5.54
N GLY A 547 18.46 16.26 5.87
CA GLY A 547 19.18 14.99 6.03
C GLY A 547 19.91 14.84 7.37
N THR A 548 19.87 15.85 8.26
CA THR A 548 20.50 15.82 9.59
C THR A 548 19.45 15.89 10.69
N LEU A 549 19.67 15.14 11.77
CA LEU A 549 18.89 15.31 12.99
C LEU A 549 19.26 16.66 13.62
N GLY A 550 18.25 17.39 14.09
CA GLY A 550 18.44 18.72 14.69
C GLY A 550 18.88 18.66 16.14
N HIS A 551 18.50 19.68 16.90
CA HIS A 551 18.82 19.82 18.32
C HIS A 551 17.62 19.42 19.21
N GLU A 552 16.62 18.77 18.63
CA GLU A 552 15.51 18.19 19.39
C GLU A 552 16.02 17.08 20.31
N GLN A 553 15.51 17.05 21.53
CA GLN A 553 15.78 15.96 22.46
C GLN A 553 14.88 14.77 22.22
N ALA A 554 13.69 14.98 21.65
CA ALA A 554 12.84 13.90 21.19
C ALA A 554 12.28 14.16 19.80
N LEU A 555 12.25 13.10 18.99
CA LEU A 555 11.76 13.10 17.62
C LEU A 555 10.71 11.99 17.48
N VAL A 556 9.50 12.38 17.11
CA VAL A 556 8.36 11.49 16.93
C VAL A 556 7.88 11.55 15.49
N LEU A 557 7.60 10.40 14.90
CA LEU A 557 7.06 10.28 13.54
C LEU A 557 5.67 9.68 13.59
N ALA A 558 4.70 10.37 12.98
CA ALA A 558 3.30 9.97 12.85
C ALA A 558 2.95 9.52 11.41
N TYR A 559 3.88 9.63 10.47
CA TYR A 559 3.81 9.18 9.07
C TYR A 559 2.79 9.87 8.17
N ASP A 560 1.62 10.24 8.67
CA ASP A 560 0.50 10.80 7.90
C ASP A 560 -0.28 11.79 8.78
N ASP A 561 -1.07 12.64 8.14
CA ASP A 561 -1.87 13.67 8.80
C ASP A 561 -3.35 13.27 8.83
N THR A 562 -3.73 12.49 9.83
CA THR A 562 -5.14 12.12 10.14
C THR A 562 -5.52 12.54 11.56
N PRO A 563 -6.83 12.75 11.85
CA PRO A 563 -7.27 13.06 13.21
C PRO A 563 -6.80 12.02 14.25
N GLU A 564 -6.83 10.73 13.90
CA GLU A 564 -6.42 9.63 14.78
C GLU A 564 -4.92 9.67 15.08
N LEU A 565 -4.09 9.87 14.06
CA LEU A 565 -2.62 10.01 14.23
C LEU A 565 -2.26 11.27 14.99
N ARG A 566 -2.97 12.40 14.78
CA ARG A 566 -2.79 13.62 15.56
C ARG A 566 -3.06 13.37 17.05
N ARG A 567 -4.16 12.69 17.39
CA ARG A 567 -4.49 12.33 18.78
C ARG A 567 -3.48 11.37 19.37
N ALA A 568 -3.16 10.28 18.67
CA ALA A 568 -2.19 9.30 19.11
C ALA A 568 -0.78 9.91 19.34
N ALA A 569 -0.33 10.80 18.43
CA ALA A 569 0.94 11.49 18.56
C ALA A 569 0.97 12.48 19.73
N ALA A 570 -0.16 13.11 20.07
CA ALA A 570 -0.27 13.98 21.24
C ALA A 570 -0.23 13.18 22.57
N GLU A 571 -0.77 11.97 22.56
CA GLU A 571 -0.78 11.08 23.74
C GLU A 571 0.57 10.40 24.00
N ARG A 572 1.33 10.10 22.94
CA ARG A 572 2.62 9.41 23.04
C ARG A 572 3.63 10.10 23.96
N PRO A 573 3.78 11.46 23.93
CA PRO A 573 4.68 12.17 24.83
C PRO A 573 4.31 12.11 26.32
N VAL A 574 3.07 11.74 26.65
CA VAL A 574 2.56 11.79 28.04
C VAL A 574 2.16 10.43 28.61
N ARG A 575 1.97 9.41 27.76
CA ARG A 575 1.65 8.04 28.21
C ARG A 575 2.93 7.22 28.35
N CYS A 576 3.17 6.70 29.57
CA CYS A 576 4.03 5.52 29.74
C CYS A 576 3.28 4.33 29.14
N ARG A 577 3.82 3.67 28.10
CA ARG A 577 3.44 2.28 27.82
C ARG A 577 4.45 1.40 28.56
N GLU A 578 3.94 0.59 29.47
CA GLU A 578 4.63 -0.58 30.01
C GLU A 578 4.98 -1.56 28.89
#